data_e4f7a60f42aac77df6c5d61169c9dab2
#
_entry.id   e4f7a60f42aac77df6c5d61169c9dab2
#
_cell.length_a   1.000
_cell.length_b   1.000
_cell.length_c   1.000
_cell.angle_alpha   90.00
_cell.angle_beta   90.00
_cell.angle_gamma   90.00
#
_symmetry.space_group_name_H-M   'P 1'
#
loop_
_entity.id
_entity.type
_entity.pdbx_description
1 polymer ?
#
loop_
_entity_poly.entity_id
_entity_poly.type
_entity_poly.pdbx_seq_one_letter_code
_entity_poly.pdbx_strand_id
1 'polypeptide(L)'
;MQSARNKLVGQLLAFATVLLILKVTANVVAGYRDYFPPNFRSDFLLGRESYFFGLYQWAFYTHIAVGPVTLLLGLVLVSDQFRTRFPKLHRSLGKVQGILVLLILFPSGLWMAQYAQTGAVAGGGLTLLAIATAACVLLGWRAAVQRRFADHRRWMWRCFLLLCSAVVLRVIGGFIAVTGIGTEWAYPFATWASWLGPLAVFEFWRVARQYLQRPKGRGTSYSVPSAALSPPSMEISARR
;
A
#
# COMPACT_ATOMS: atom_id res chain seq x y z
N MET A 1 20.94 6.12 24.15
CA MET A 1 20.95 7.23 23.18
C MET A 1 20.53 6.78 21.75
N GLN A 2 21.02 5.66 21.23
CA GLN A 2 20.71 5.15 19.87
C GLN A 2 19.20 4.88 19.64
N SER A 3 18.49 4.30 20.61
CA SER A 3 17.05 4.00 20.53
C SER A 3 16.16 5.26 20.43
N ALA A 4 16.50 6.32 21.18
CA ALA A 4 15.78 7.59 21.14
C ALA A 4 16.00 8.31 19.80
N ARG A 5 17.22 8.31 19.28
CA ARG A 5 17.58 8.86 17.97
C ARG A 5 16.82 8.16 16.84
N ASN A 6 16.75 6.82 16.87
CA ASN A 6 16.03 6.06 15.85
C ASN A 6 14.52 6.31 15.88
N LYS A 7 13.93 6.51 17.06
CA LYS A 7 12.52 6.91 17.18
C LYS A 7 12.25 8.29 16.60
N LEU A 8 13.12 9.27 16.93
CA LEU A 8 13.00 10.63 16.41
C LEU A 8 13.11 10.67 14.88
N VAL A 9 14.09 9.98 14.30
CA VAL A 9 14.25 9.87 12.84
C VAL A 9 13.01 9.26 12.20
N GLY A 10 12.46 8.18 12.78
CA GLY A 10 11.22 7.57 12.28
C GLY A 10 10.01 8.51 12.32
N GLN A 11 9.88 9.32 13.37
CA GLN A 11 8.82 10.33 13.49
C GLN A 11 8.98 11.46 12.48
N LEU A 12 10.20 11.95 12.28
CA LEU A 12 10.48 12.99 11.29
C LEU A 12 10.19 12.51 9.85
N LEU A 13 10.60 11.28 9.51
CA LEU A 13 10.31 10.67 8.21
C LEU A 13 8.80 10.50 7.99
N ALA A 14 8.08 10.00 9.00
CA ALA A 14 6.63 9.86 8.91
C ALA A 14 5.95 11.24 8.72
N PHE A 15 6.38 12.26 9.46
CA PHE A 15 5.86 13.62 9.33
C PHE A 15 6.15 14.20 7.94
N ALA A 16 7.38 14.08 7.45
CA ALA A 16 7.76 14.52 6.10
C ALA A 16 6.94 13.81 5.01
N THR A 17 6.71 12.50 5.17
CA THR A 17 5.86 11.74 4.24
C THR A 17 4.41 12.24 4.23
N VAL A 18 3.83 12.51 5.40
CA VAL A 18 2.48 13.08 5.51
C VAL A 18 2.41 14.44 4.83
N LEU A 19 3.37 15.32 5.10
CA LEU A 19 3.43 16.65 4.45
C LEU A 19 3.57 16.53 2.93
N LEU A 20 4.38 15.61 2.43
CA LEU A 20 4.52 15.37 1.00
C LEU A 20 3.20 14.91 0.38
N ILE A 21 2.51 13.95 1.00
CA ILE A 21 1.20 13.48 0.53
C ILE A 21 0.20 14.65 0.48
N LEU A 22 0.12 15.44 1.54
CA LEU A 22 -0.81 16.57 1.60
C LEU A 22 -0.47 17.64 0.55
N LYS A 23 0.81 18.01 0.41
CA LYS A 23 1.26 18.99 -0.58
C LYS A 23 0.95 18.55 -2.01
N VAL A 24 1.32 17.32 -2.36
CA VAL A 24 1.07 16.80 -3.72
C VAL A 24 -0.42 16.70 -3.99
N THR A 25 -1.21 16.21 -3.02
CA THR A 25 -2.67 16.13 -3.16
C THR A 25 -3.30 17.51 -3.33
N ALA A 26 -2.88 18.50 -2.54
CA ALA A 26 -3.36 19.88 -2.67
C ALA A 26 -3.02 20.48 -4.04
N ASN A 27 -1.82 20.28 -4.55
CA ASN A 27 -1.42 20.75 -5.88
C ASN A 27 -2.26 20.09 -6.99
N VAL A 28 -2.56 18.78 -6.85
CA VAL A 28 -3.43 18.06 -7.79
C VAL A 28 -4.83 18.64 -7.80
N VAL A 29 -5.42 18.85 -6.63
CA VAL A 29 -6.77 19.42 -6.49
C VAL A 29 -6.80 20.87 -7.00
N ALA A 30 -5.77 21.66 -6.74
CA ALA A 30 -5.64 23.01 -7.29
C ALA A 30 -5.62 23.04 -8.83
N GLY A 31 -5.05 22.03 -9.48
CA GLY A 31 -5.06 21.86 -10.94
C GLY A 31 -6.42 21.49 -11.52
N TYR A 32 -7.41 21.11 -10.71
CA TYR A 32 -8.74 20.73 -11.22
C TYR A 32 -9.51 21.87 -11.87
N ARG A 33 -9.14 23.11 -11.59
CA ARG A 33 -9.69 24.30 -12.30
C ARG A 33 -9.54 24.20 -13.82
N ASP A 34 -8.51 23.49 -14.31
CA ASP A 34 -8.27 23.31 -15.75
C ASP A 34 -9.19 22.23 -16.36
N TYR A 35 -9.97 21.56 -15.56
CA TYR A 35 -10.90 20.52 -15.98
C TYR A 35 -12.37 20.96 -15.96
N PHE A 36 -12.67 22.20 -15.47
CA PHE A 36 -14.02 22.74 -15.37
C PHE A 36 -14.10 24.19 -15.87
N PRO A 37 -14.38 24.40 -17.18
CA PRO A 37 -14.65 23.44 -18.26
C PRO A 37 -13.36 22.71 -18.68
N PRO A 38 -13.47 21.54 -19.40
CA PRO A 38 -12.30 20.76 -19.78
C PRO A 38 -11.41 21.54 -20.74
N ASN A 39 -10.18 21.80 -20.32
CA ASN A 39 -9.14 22.45 -21.12
C ASN A 39 -8.23 21.40 -21.74
N PHE A 40 -8.43 21.09 -23.02
CA PHE A 40 -7.63 20.11 -23.76
C PHE A 40 -6.20 20.56 -24.11
N ARG A 41 -5.81 21.77 -23.68
CA ARG A 41 -4.41 22.25 -23.70
C ARG A 41 -3.67 21.95 -22.39
N SER A 42 -4.38 21.51 -21.33
CA SER A 42 -3.75 21.11 -20.07
C SER A 42 -3.03 19.78 -20.23
N ASP A 43 -1.91 19.60 -19.52
CA ASP A 43 -1.04 18.41 -19.62
C ASP A 43 -1.79 17.09 -19.59
N PHE A 44 -2.75 16.93 -18.67
CA PHE A 44 -3.47 15.68 -18.55
C PHE A 44 -4.50 15.46 -19.65
N LEU A 45 -5.20 16.50 -20.12
CA LEU A 45 -6.25 16.38 -21.14
C LEU A 45 -5.71 16.49 -22.58
N LEU A 46 -4.46 16.86 -22.76
CA LEU A 46 -3.85 17.00 -24.08
C LEU A 46 -4.00 15.69 -24.88
N GLY A 47 -4.53 15.82 -26.12
CA GLY A 47 -4.74 14.69 -27.03
C GLY A 47 -5.92 13.76 -26.68
N ARG A 48 -6.79 14.12 -25.71
CA ARG A 48 -7.93 13.31 -25.29
C ARG A 48 -9.27 13.78 -25.84
N GLU A 49 -9.32 14.88 -26.56
CA GLU A 49 -10.55 15.53 -27.02
C GLU A 49 -11.46 14.58 -27.80
N SER A 50 -10.90 13.73 -28.66
CA SER A 50 -11.65 12.83 -29.54
C SER A 50 -12.48 11.75 -28.81
N TYR A 51 -12.08 11.37 -27.60
CA TYR A 51 -12.74 10.32 -26.82
C TYR A 51 -13.14 10.76 -25.41
N PHE A 52 -12.92 12.03 -25.06
CA PHE A 52 -13.18 12.53 -23.71
C PHE A 52 -14.66 12.47 -23.33
N PHE A 53 -15.55 12.91 -24.24
CA PHE A 53 -16.96 12.98 -23.96
C PHE A 53 -17.62 11.59 -23.93
N GLY A 54 -18.58 11.40 -23.03
CA GLY A 54 -19.24 10.11 -22.82
C GLY A 54 -18.69 9.36 -21.60
N LEU A 55 -18.47 8.06 -21.71
CA LEU A 55 -18.08 7.20 -20.57
C LEU A 55 -16.73 7.57 -19.97
N TYR A 56 -15.76 8.03 -20.80
CA TYR A 56 -14.45 8.45 -20.28
C TYR A 56 -14.59 9.69 -19.39
N GLN A 57 -15.41 10.65 -19.77
CA GLN A 57 -15.67 11.86 -18.97
C GLN A 57 -16.20 11.51 -17.57
N TRP A 58 -17.17 10.60 -17.50
CA TRP A 58 -17.72 10.14 -16.23
C TRP A 58 -16.68 9.40 -15.40
N ALA A 59 -15.91 8.49 -16.02
CA ALA A 59 -14.81 7.79 -15.34
C ALA A 59 -13.76 8.79 -14.82
N PHE A 60 -13.38 9.76 -15.63
CA PHE A 60 -12.40 10.80 -15.26
C PHE A 60 -12.88 11.62 -14.06
N TYR A 61 -14.05 12.23 -14.15
CA TYR A 61 -14.53 13.11 -13.07
C TYR A 61 -14.80 12.35 -11.77
N THR A 62 -15.35 11.16 -11.83
CA THR A 62 -15.54 10.35 -10.62
C THR A 62 -14.21 9.93 -10.01
N HIS A 63 -13.22 9.58 -10.84
CA HIS A 63 -11.89 9.19 -10.39
C HIS A 63 -11.16 10.36 -9.70
N ILE A 64 -11.13 11.54 -10.32
CA ILE A 64 -10.45 12.70 -9.74
C ILE A 64 -11.15 13.23 -8.49
N ALA A 65 -12.47 13.09 -8.38
CA ALA A 65 -13.21 13.49 -7.19
C ALA A 65 -12.94 12.54 -6.01
N VAL A 66 -12.94 11.22 -6.24
CA VAL A 66 -12.84 10.22 -5.18
C VAL A 66 -11.38 9.85 -4.85
N GLY A 67 -10.46 9.97 -5.80
CA GLY A 67 -9.03 9.65 -5.61
C GLY A 67 -8.40 10.34 -4.40
N PRO A 68 -8.41 11.68 -4.32
CA PRO A 68 -7.90 12.41 -3.17
C PRO A 68 -8.60 12.06 -1.86
N VAL A 69 -9.93 11.88 -1.90
CA VAL A 69 -10.73 11.52 -0.72
C VAL A 69 -10.28 10.16 -0.17
N THR A 70 -10.15 9.15 -1.03
CA THR A 70 -9.71 7.81 -0.61
C THR A 70 -8.26 7.80 -0.11
N LEU A 71 -7.38 8.61 -0.69
CA LEU A 71 -6.00 8.76 -0.22
C LEU A 71 -5.95 9.37 1.18
N LEU A 72 -6.67 10.47 1.41
CA LEU A 72 -6.70 11.15 2.72
C LEU A 72 -7.40 10.31 3.78
N LEU A 73 -8.51 9.65 3.45
CA LEU A 73 -9.15 8.69 4.35
C LEU A 73 -8.21 7.54 4.68
N GLY A 74 -7.50 7.00 3.68
CA GLY A 74 -6.49 5.96 3.88
C GLY A 74 -5.40 6.41 4.86
N LEU A 75 -4.87 7.63 4.70
CA LEU A 75 -3.88 8.21 5.60
C LEU A 75 -4.36 8.26 7.06
N VAL A 76 -5.60 8.68 7.29
CA VAL A 76 -6.21 8.72 8.62
C VAL A 76 -6.43 7.29 9.17
N LEU A 77 -6.94 6.39 8.34
CA LEU A 77 -7.32 5.03 8.76
C LEU A 77 -6.13 4.12 9.08
N VAL A 78 -4.94 4.35 8.49
CA VAL A 78 -3.74 3.58 8.85
C VAL A 78 -3.11 4.04 10.17
N SER A 79 -3.55 5.18 10.73
CA SER A 79 -3.06 5.69 12.01
C SER A 79 -3.54 4.85 13.18
N ASP A 80 -2.60 4.32 13.96
CA ASP A 80 -2.90 3.60 15.20
C ASP A 80 -3.55 4.49 16.26
N GLN A 81 -3.14 5.75 16.35
CA GLN A 81 -3.72 6.73 17.28
C GLN A 81 -5.20 6.97 16.96
N PHE A 82 -5.54 7.17 15.68
CA PHE A 82 -6.93 7.35 15.27
C PHE A 82 -7.78 6.12 15.59
N ARG A 83 -7.29 4.94 15.25
CA ARG A 83 -7.97 3.67 15.49
C ARG A 83 -8.25 3.41 16.97
N THR A 84 -7.29 3.70 17.86
CA THR A 84 -7.44 3.46 19.31
C THR A 84 -8.32 4.51 19.97
N ARG A 85 -8.22 5.79 19.54
CA ARG A 85 -8.98 6.87 20.13
C ARG A 85 -10.44 6.91 19.64
N PHE A 86 -10.68 6.56 18.36
CA PHE A 86 -12.00 6.66 17.73
C PHE A 86 -12.42 5.34 17.04
N PRO A 87 -12.59 4.22 17.77
CA PRO A 87 -12.79 2.91 17.16
C PRO A 87 -14.12 2.77 16.39
N LYS A 88 -15.19 3.48 16.82
CA LYS A 88 -16.48 3.50 16.11
C LYS A 88 -16.33 4.25 14.75
N LEU A 89 -15.67 5.39 14.77
CA LEU A 89 -15.44 6.22 13.58
C LEU A 89 -14.51 5.51 12.59
N HIS A 90 -13.42 4.87 13.07
CA HIS A 90 -12.54 4.06 12.25
C HIS A 90 -13.32 2.96 11.49
N ARG A 91 -14.24 2.28 12.14
CA ARG A 91 -15.08 1.25 11.50
C ARG A 91 -16.04 1.83 10.47
N SER A 92 -16.67 2.97 10.75
CA SER A 92 -17.58 3.63 9.83
C SER A 92 -16.84 4.15 8.59
N LEU A 93 -15.77 4.93 8.80
CA LEU A 93 -14.95 5.46 7.72
C LEU A 93 -14.26 4.35 6.91
N GLY A 94 -13.85 3.25 7.56
CA GLY A 94 -13.28 2.09 6.87
C GLY A 94 -14.27 1.42 5.92
N LYS A 95 -15.57 1.37 6.26
CA LYS A 95 -16.61 0.89 5.34
C LYS A 95 -16.80 1.85 4.17
N VAL A 96 -16.86 3.16 4.44
CA VAL A 96 -16.95 4.20 3.40
C VAL A 96 -15.76 4.09 2.45
N GLN A 97 -14.54 3.99 2.98
CA GLN A 97 -13.32 3.81 2.20
C GLN A 97 -13.41 2.58 1.27
N GLY A 98 -13.84 1.44 1.81
CA GLY A 98 -13.99 0.21 1.04
C GLY A 98 -14.99 0.37 -0.11
N ILE A 99 -16.14 0.98 0.16
CA ILE A 99 -17.20 1.25 -0.84
C ILE A 99 -16.66 2.20 -1.93
N LEU A 100 -16.03 3.32 -1.55
CA LEU A 100 -15.48 4.29 -2.50
C LEU A 100 -14.42 3.66 -3.41
N VAL A 101 -13.52 2.85 -2.84
CA VAL A 101 -12.49 2.17 -3.62
C VAL A 101 -13.09 1.12 -4.55
N LEU A 102 -13.99 0.25 -4.07
CA LEU A 102 -14.49 -0.86 -4.86
C LEU A 102 -15.51 -0.45 -5.93
N LEU A 103 -16.41 0.50 -5.60
CA LEU A 103 -17.51 0.85 -6.48
C LEU A 103 -17.26 2.07 -7.36
N ILE A 104 -16.28 2.92 -7.01
CA ILE A 104 -16.00 4.14 -7.77
C ILE A 104 -14.56 4.18 -8.27
N LEU A 105 -13.58 4.14 -7.36
CA LEU A 105 -12.17 4.32 -7.74
C LEU A 105 -11.66 3.18 -8.63
N PHE A 106 -11.99 1.93 -8.31
CA PHE A 106 -11.58 0.77 -9.09
C PHE A 106 -12.17 0.77 -10.51
N PRO A 107 -13.50 0.84 -10.74
CA PRO A 107 -14.04 0.81 -12.09
C PRO A 107 -13.65 2.03 -12.91
N SER A 108 -13.62 3.23 -12.32
CA SER A 108 -13.16 4.43 -13.03
C SER A 108 -11.69 4.37 -13.40
N GLY A 109 -10.83 3.90 -12.48
CA GLY A 109 -9.40 3.71 -12.74
C GLY A 109 -9.13 2.65 -13.81
N LEU A 110 -9.89 1.54 -13.79
CA LEU A 110 -9.80 0.49 -14.77
C LEU A 110 -10.19 0.98 -16.18
N TRP A 111 -11.27 1.79 -16.26
CA TRP A 111 -11.68 2.39 -17.52
C TRP A 111 -10.62 3.37 -18.06
N MET A 112 -10.12 4.27 -17.19
CA MET A 112 -9.09 5.24 -17.60
C MET A 112 -7.77 4.58 -18.01
N ALA A 113 -7.41 3.45 -17.43
CA ALA A 113 -6.19 2.72 -17.76
C ALA A 113 -6.15 2.26 -19.22
N GLN A 114 -7.32 2.01 -19.85
CA GLN A 114 -7.42 1.63 -21.26
C GLN A 114 -6.98 2.76 -22.21
N TYR A 115 -7.02 4.01 -21.73
CA TYR A 115 -6.68 5.22 -22.47
C TYR A 115 -5.34 5.83 -22.00
N ALA A 116 -4.41 5.00 -21.51
CA ALA A 116 -3.10 5.47 -21.10
C ALA A 116 -2.32 6.00 -22.31
N GLN A 117 -1.82 7.25 -22.22
CA GLN A 117 -1.18 7.95 -23.35
C GLN A 117 0.05 7.24 -23.94
N THR A 118 0.80 6.52 -23.11
CA THR A 118 2.04 5.83 -23.52
C THR A 118 1.84 4.35 -23.83
N GLY A 119 0.61 3.97 -24.19
CA GLY A 119 0.31 2.66 -24.75
C GLY A 119 0.10 1.54 -23.70
N ALA A 120 0.14 0.30 -24.19
CA ALA A 120 -0.26 -0.89 -23.44
C ALA A 120 0.57 -1.16 -22.18
N VAL A 121 1.85 -0.79 -22.15
CA VAL A 121 2.73 -1.02 -21.00
C VAL A 121 2.29 -0.18 -19.79
N ALA A 122 2.03 1.09 -19.99
CA ALA A 122 1.52 1.96 -18.93
C ALA A 122 0.08 1.59 -18.54
N GLY A 123 -0.78 1.33 -19.54
CA GLY A 123 -2.16 0.88 -19.31
C GLY A 123 -2.22 -0.41 -18.51
N GLY A 124 -1.36 -1.40 -18.82
CA GLY A 124 -1.23 -2.63 -18.06
C GLY A 124 -0.82 -2.39 -16.60
N GLY A 125 0.16 -1.49 -16.38
CA GLY A 125 0.59 -1.10 -15.04
C GLY A 125 -0.53 -0.48 -14.20
N LEU A 126 -1.32 0.44 -14.79
CA LEU A 126 -2.47 1.08 -14.13
C LEU A 126 -3.62 0.10 -13.90
N THR A 127 -3.88 -0.81 -14.84
CA THR A 127 -4.87 -1.87 -14.70
C THR A 127 -4.53 -2.79 -13.53
N LEU A 128 -3.29 -3.26 -13.45
CA LEU A 128 -2.85 -4.12 -12.36
C LEU A 128 -2.84 -3.38 -11.01
N LEU A 129 -2.48 -2.10 -10.99
CA LEU A 129 -2.61 -1.27 -9.80
C LEU A 129 -4.07 -1.21 -9.30
N ALA A 130 -5.03 -0.98 -10.20
CA ALA A 130 -6.45 -0.93 -9.86
C ALA A 130 -6.93 -2.27 -9.29
N ILE A 131 -6.60 -3.39 -9.95
CA ILE A 131 -6.93 -4.76 -9.50
C ILE A 131 -6.29 -5.05 -8.15
N ALA A 132 -4.99 -4.77 -7.96
CA ALA A 132 -4.28 -5.00 -6.72
C ALA A 132 -4.89 -4.19 -5.57
N THR A 133 -5.28 -2.93 -5.82
CA THR A 133 -5.94 -2.07 -4.82
C THR A 133 -7.28 -2.66 -4.40
N ALA A 134 -8.12 -3.05 -5.34
CA ALA A 134 -9.41 -3.69 -5.06
C ALA A 134 -9.23 -5.01 -4.31
N ALA A 135 -8.28 -5.86 -4.71
CA ALA A 135 -7.97 -7.10 -4.02
C ALA A 135 -7.53 -6.88 -2.57
N CYS A 136 -6.68 -5.87 -2.32
CA CYS A 136 -6.27 -5.52 -0.95
C CYS A 136 -7.46 -5.10 -0.08
N VAL A 137 -8.41 -4.33 -0.63
CA VAL A 137 -9.63 -3.93 0.10
C VAL A 137 -10.49 -5.15 0.40
N LEU A 138 -10.75 -6.01 -0.57
CA LEU A 138 -11.58 -7.21 -0.39
C LEU A 138 -10.97 -8.18 0.64
N LEU A 139 -9.68 -8.47 0.53
CA LEU A 139 -8.97 -9.36 1.44
C LEU A 139 -8.88 -8.76 2.85
N GLY A 140 -8.65 -7.45 2.94
CA GLY A 140 -8.67 -6.72 4.21
C GLY A 140 -10.05 -6.70 4.85
N TRP A 141 -11.10 -6.49 4.08
CA TRP A 141 -12.48 -6.54 4.57
C TRP A 141 -12.84 -7.94 5.07
N ARG A 142 -12.55 -8.98 4.27
CA ARG A 142 -12.74 -10.38 4.69
C ARG A 142 -12.02 -10.70 5.99
N ALA A 143 -10.75 -10.26 6.13
CA ALA A 143 -9.98 -10.47 7.35
C ALA A 143 -10.61 -9.74 8.56
N ALA A 144 -11.15 -8.53 8.38
CA ALA A 144 -11.86 -7.80 9.44
C ALA A 144 -13.14 -8.52 9.91
N VAL A 145 -13.96 -9.00 8.97
CA VAL A 145 -15.18 -9.78 9.27
C VAL A 145 -14.84 -11.06 10.03
N GLN A 146 -13.75 -11.73 9.66
CA GLN A 146 -13.24 -12.93 10.33
C GLN A 146 -12.48 -12.63 11.63
N ARG A 147 -12.44 -11.38 12.09
CA ARG A 147 -11.71 -10.91 13.28
C ARG A 147 -10.20 -11.18 13.25
N ARG A 148 -9.63 -11.42 12.07
CA ARG A 148 -8.18 -11.58 11.85
C ARG A 148 -7.53 -10.20 11.68
N PHE A 149 -7.46 -9.43 12.77
CA PHE A 149 -7.06 -8.02 12.73
C PHE A 149 -5.61 -7.80 12.31
N ALA A 150 -4.71 -8.75 12.55
CA ALA A 150 -3.33 -8.66 12.08
C ALA A 150 -3.26 -8.71 10.54
N ASP A 151 -4.05 -9.60 9.92
CA ASP A 151 -4.12 -9.72 8.45
C ASP A 151 -4.85 -8.53 7.84
N HIS A 152 -5.96 -8.09 8.45
CA HIS A 152 -6.65 -6.86 8.07
C HIS A 152 -5.67 -5.68 7.99
N ARG A 153 -4.88 -5.47 9.03
CA ARG A 153 -3.90 -4.39 9.08
C ARG A 153 -2.86 -4.50 7.96
N ARG A 154 -2.38 -5.70 7.66
CA ARG A 154 -1.42 -5.94 6.57
C ARG A 154 -2.01 -5.56 5.21
N TRP A 155 -3.25 -5.99 4.93
CA TRP A 155 -3.92 -5.68 3.69
C TRP A 155 -4.23 -4.18 3.56
N MET A 156 -4.62 -3.51 4.64
CA MET A 156 -4.90 -2.06 4.63
C MET A 156 -3.63 -1.23 4.42
N TRP A 157 -2.48 -1.65 4.95
CA TRP A 157 -1.21 -1.00 4.63
C TRP A 157 -0.84 -1.15 3.15
N ARG A 158 -1.00 -2.34 2.56
CA ARG A 158 -0.80 -2.52 1.11
C ARG A 158 -1.74 -1.63 0.30
N CYS A 159 -3.02 -1.64 0.64
CA CYS A 159 -4.01 -0.76 0.00
C CYS A 159 -3.59 0.71 0.06
N PHE A 160 -3.18 1.20 1.23
CA PHE A 160 -2.73 2.58 1.39
C PHE A 160 -1.50 2.91 0.54
N LEU A 161 -0.51 2.02 0.49
CA LEU A 161 0.68 2.20 -0.36
C LEU A 161 0.32 2.23 -1.85
N LEU A 162 -0.62 1.40 -2.28
CA LEU A 162 -1.13 1.42 -3.65
C LEU A 162 -1.88 2.73 -3.96
N LEU A 163 -2.65 3.27 -3.02
CA LEU A 163 -3.27 4.60 -3.16
C LEU A 163 -2.22 5.73 -3.21
N CYS A 164 -1.10 5.60 -2.51
CA CYS A 164 0.01 6.55 -2.58
C CYS A 164 0.73 6.56 -3.95
N SER A 165 0.47 5.58 -4.84
CA SER A 165 1.04 5.54 -6.18
C SER A 165 0.82 6.84 -6.96
N ALA A 166 -0.33 7.48 -6.79
CA ALA A 166 -0.65 8.76 -7.42
C ALA A 166 0.31 9.89 -6.97
N VAL A 167 0.77 9.86 -5.72
CA VAL A 167 1.77 10.81 -5.19
C VAL A 167 3.15 10.47 -5.73
N VAL A 168 3.53 9.20 -5.66
CA VAL A 168 4.86 8.73 -6.11
C VAL A 168 5.04 8.98 -7.61
N LEU A 169 4.01 8.71 -8.43
CA LEU A 169 4.04 8.98 -9.86
C LEU A 169 4.31 10.46 -10.16
N ARG A 170 3.70 11.37 -9.41
CA ARG A 170 3.92 12.81 -9.57
C ARG A 170 5.30 13.26 -9.10
N VAL A 171 5.84 12.65 -8.06
CA VAL A 171 7.21 12.91 -7.61
C VAL A 171 8.21 12.44 -8.67
N ILE A 172 8.03 11.24 -9.22
CA ILE A 172 8.89 10.72 -10.30
C ILE A 172 8.75 11.60 -11.55
N GLY A 173 7.53 11.94 -11.97
CA GLY A 173 7.28 12.80 -13.13
C GLY A 173 7.90 14.19 -12.96
N GLY A 174 7.78 14.81 -11.78
CA GLY A 174 8.42 16.08 -11.47
C GLY A 174 9.95 15.99 -11.51
N PHE A 175 10.54 14.92 -11.02
CA PHE A 175 11.97 14.67 -11.11
C PHE A 175 12.43 14.54 -12.57
N ILE A 176 11.72 13.76 -13.39
CA ILE A 176 11.99 13.61 -14.82
C ILE A 176 11.91 14.97 -15.55
N ALA A 177 10.88 15.76 -15.23
CA ALA A 177 10.70 17.08 -15.84
C ALA A 177 11.85 18.06 -15.50
N VAL A 178 12.32 18.06 -14.25
CA VAL A 178 13.41 18.96 -13.79
C VAL A 178 14.77 18.51 -14.33
N THR A 179 15.02 17.21 -14.44
CA THR A 179 16.31 16.68 -14.90
C THR A 179 16.43 16.59 -16.42
N GLY A 180 15.33 16.73 -17.15
CA GLY A 180 15.31 16.59 -18.60
C GLY A 180 15.56 15.16 -19.11
N ILE A 181 15.59 14.16 -18.24
CA ILE A 181 15.78 12.73 -18.58
C ILE A 181 14.47 12.16 -19.15
N GLY A 182 13.87 12.87 -20.11
CA GLY A 182 12.63 12.45 -20.76
C GLY A 182 12.92 11.45 -21.91
N THR A 183 12.61 10.17 -21.69
CA THR A 183 12.62 9.16 -22.75
C THR A 183 11.19 8.61 -22.94
N GLU A 184 10.92 7.97 -24.07
CA GLU A 184 9.62 7.31 -24.32
C GLU A 184 9.24 6.30 -23.21
N TRP A 185 10.23 5.72 -22.53
CA TRP A 185 10.06 4.77 -21.44
C TRP A 185 9.89 5.41 -20.06
N ALA A 186 10.11 6.72 -19.94
CA ALA A 186 10.08 7.40 -18.63
C ALA A 186 8.70 7.30 -17.94
N TYR A 187 7.63 7.54 -18.69
CA TYR A 187 6.28 7.44 -18.12
C TYR A 187 5.83 5.98 -17.86
N PRO A 188 5.99 5.02 -18.78
CA PRO A 188 5.76 3.60 -18.49
C PRO A 188 6.53 3.12 -17.26
N PHE A 189 7.82 3.42 -17.16
CA PHE A 189 8.62 3.09 -15.97
C PHE A 189 8.06 3.73 -14.71
N ALA A 190 7.78 5.04 -14.73
CA ALA A 190 7.21 5.75 -13.58
C ALA A 190 5.88 5.15 -13.12
N THR A 191 5.03 4.72 -14.06
CA THR A 191 3.76 4.07 -13.77
C THR A 191 3.95 2.80 -12.95
N TRP A 192 4.85 1.90 -13.35
CA TRP A 192 5.14 0.67 -12.62
C TRP A 192 5.89 0.94 -11.31
N ALA A 193 6.92 1.78 -11.34
CA ALA A 193 7.73 2.10 -10.17
C ALA A 193 6.93 2.77 -9.06
N SER A 194 5.89 3.55 -9.42
CA SER A 194 5.08 4.31 -8.46
C SER A 194 4.37 3.46 -7.42
N TRP A 195 4.03 2.23 -7.72
CA TRP A 195 3.32 1.33 -6.81
C TRP A 195 4.11 0.08 -6.45
N LEU A 196 4.90 -0.49 -7.38
CA LEU A 196 5.76 -1.65 -7.08
C LEU A 196 6.88 -1.27 -6.11
N GLY A 197 7.50 -0.10 -6.28
CA GLY A 197 8.60 0.36 -5.42
C GLY A 197 8.19 0.42 -3.94
N PRO A 198 7.20 1.23 -3.56
CA PRO A 198 6.74 1.29 -2.17
C PRO A 198 6.26 -0.05 -1.62
N LEU A 199 5.57 -0.85 -2.44
CA LEU A 199 5.09 -2.16 -2.03
C LEU A 199 6.26 -3.14 -1.77
N ALA A 200 7.25 -3.17 -2.65
CA ALA A 200 8.44 -4.01 -2.50
C ALA A 200 9.25 -3.63 -1.25
N VAL A 201 9.45 -2.34 -1.00
CA VAL A 201 10.13 -1.83 0.22
C VAL A 201 9.38 -2.28 1.47
N PHE A 202 8.06 -2.17 1.47
CA PHE A 202 7.22 -2.61 2.59
C PHE A 202 7.34 -4.11 2.85
N GLU A 203 7.25 -4.95 1.80
CA GLU A 203 7.33 -6.41 1.94
C GLU A 203 8.73 -6.84 2.38
N PHE A 204 9.78 -6.27 1.79
CA PHE A 204 11.17 -6.54 2.19
C PHE A 204 11.39 -6.21 3.67
N TRP A 205 10.99 -5.01 4.10
CA TRP A 205 11.14 -4.60 5.49
C TRP A 205 10.36 -5.51 6.47
N ARG A 206 9.17 -5.94 6.08
CA ARG A 206 8.35 -6.86 6.86
C ARG A 206 9.04 -8.22 7.02
N VAL A 207 9.56 -8.78 5.93
CA VAL A 207 10.28 -10.06 5.92
C VAL A 207 11.56 -9.96 6.76
N ALA A 208 12.35 -8.91 6.55
CA ALA A 208 13.58 -8.66 7.31
C ALA A 208 13.31 -8.59 8.82
N ARG A 209 12.25 -7.88 9.25
CA ARG A 209 11.86 -7.87 10.66
C ARG A 209 11.50 -9.25 11.22
N GLN A 210 10.80 -10.08 10.45
CA GLN A 210 10.44 -11.42 10.89
C GLN A 210 11.69 -12.30 11.09
N TYR A 211 12.69 -12.18 10.20
CA TYR A 211 13.97 -12.90 10.34
C TYR A 211 14.77 -12.44 11.57
N LEU A 212 14.83 -11.13 11.80
CA LEU A 212 15.58 -10.57 12.95
C LEU A 212 14.91 -10.89 14.30
N GLN A 213 13.61 -11.14 14.33
CA GLN A 213 12.84 -11.46 15.55
C GLN A 213 12.73 -12.96 15.81
N ARG A 214 13.20 -13.82 14.89
CA ARG A 214 13.28 -15.26 15.19
C ARG A 214 14.25 -15.47 16.35
N PRO A 215 13.83 -16.12 17.46
CA PRO A 215 14.75 -16.48 18.54
C PRO A 215 15.86 -17.30 17.90
N LYS A 216 17.13 -16.87 18.07
CA LYS A 216 18.30 -17.70 17.79
C LYS A 216 18.04 -19.00 18.56
N GLY A 217 17.90 -20.13 17.86
CA GLY A 217 17.43 -21.39 18.38
C GLY A 217 18.09 -21.68 19.73
N ARG A 218 17.25 -21.92 20.76
CA ARG A 218 17.71 -22.72 21.90
C ARG A 218 18.28 -23.99 21.29
N GLY A 219 19.59 -24.11 21.37
CA GLY A 219 20.21 -25.39 21.08
C GLY A 219 19.39 -26.43 21.84
N THR A 220 18.85 -27.41 21.12
CA THR A 220 18.28 -28.59 21.71
C THR A 220 19.42 -29.25 22.49
N SER A 221 19.55 -28.86 23.76
CA SER A 221 20.26 -29.71 24.71
C SER A 221 19.43 -30.99 24.78
N TYR A 222 19.81 -31.97 24.00
CA TYR A 222 19.38 -33.33 24.22
C TYR A 222 19.88 -33.70 25.62
N SER A 223 19.04 -33.55 26.61
CA SER A 223 19.22 -34.23 27.87
C SER A 223 19.03 -35.73 27.58
N VAL A 224 20.16 -36.44 27.42
CA VAL A 224 20.15 -37.89 27.41
C VAL A 224 19.49 -38.32 28.74
N PRO A 225 18.41 -39.13 28.70
CA PRO A 225 17.84 -39.65 29.95
C PRO A 225 18.85 -40.50 30.65
N SER A 226 19.29 -40.13 31.84
CA SER A 226 20.25 -40.88 32.71
C SER A 226 19.67 -42.18 33.27
N ALA A 227 18.71 -42.80 32.60
CA ALA A 227 18.00 -44.00 33.11
C ALA A 227 18.51 -45.34 32.57
N ALA A 228 19.71 -45.40 31.98
CA ALA A 228 20.20 -46.65 31.35
C ALA A 228 21.50 -47.21 31.95
N LEU A 229 21.85 -46.89 33.21
CA LEU A 229 23.00 -47.51 33.88
C LEU A 229 22.63 -47.98 35.30
N SER A 230 21.67 -48.90 35.41
CA SER A 230 21.54 -49.76 36.57
C SER A 230 21.99 -51.17 36.21
N PRO A 231 23.07 -51.73 36.81
CA PRO A 231 23.47 -53.10 36.53
C PRO A 231 22.44 -54.06 37.14
N PRO A 232 22.21 -55.26 36.55
CA PRO A 232 21.26 -56.23 37.04
C PRO A 232 21.73 -56.79 38.39
N SER A 233 20.89 -56.71 39.42
CA SER A 233 21.10 -57.37 40.71
C SER A 233 21.01 -58.88 40.53
N MET A 234 22.14 -59.57 40.74
CA MET A 234 22.20 -61.03 40.87
C MET A 234 21.50 -61.45 42.18
N GLU A 235 20.30 -61.97 42.07
CA GLU A 235 19.70 -62.75 43.15
C GLU A 235 20.35 -64.16 43.21
N ILE A 236 21.21 -64.35 44.23
CA ILE A 236 21.68 -65.70 44.59
C ILE A 236 20.62 -66.37 45.43
N SER A 237 19.90 -67.28 44.80
CA SER A 237 18.99 -68.23 45.50
C SER A 237 19.84 -69.22 46.31
N ALA A 238 19.82 -69.12 47.66
CA ALA A 238 20.27 -70.17 48.54
C ALA A 238 19.08 -70.95 49.07
N ARG A 239 18.90 -72.12 48.51
CA ARG A 239 18.05 -73.18 49.12
C ARG A 239 18.74 -73.74 50.37
N ARG A 240 18.04 -73.71 51.52
CA ARG A 240 17.91 -74.81 52.45
C ARG A 240 16.58 -74.67 53.20
#